data_bd17d39d7a7287d4cbc449f9336d21ec
#
_entry.id   bd17d39d7a7287d4cbc449f9336d21ec
#
_cell.length_a   1.000
_cell.length_b   1.000
_cell.length_c   1.000
_cell.angle_alpha   90.00
_cell.angle_beta   90.00
_cell.angle_gamma   90.00
#
_symmetry.space_group_name_H-M   'P 1'
#
loop_
_entity.id
_entity.type
_entity.pdbx_description
1 polymer ?
#
loop_
_entity_poly.entity_id
_entity_poly.type
_entity_poly.pdbx_seq_one_letter_code
_entity_poly.pdbx_strand_id
1 'polypeptide(L)'
;KYVACPWDEVLDLLANELSRVRTEHGAAAVYGGSYGWSSAGRFHHAQSQVHRFLNMAFGGYVRSVNSYSAGASAVILPHVMGGYEAVSRHNVTWDQVAEHTDTVLAFGGMALKNSDVASGGISRHIERDAMQKAARRGAIFYGIAPLRDDMPEEAGGRWLPIRVGTDVALMLALAHTLLVENLWDSAFVARYCTGFEIFERYLLGRDDHKPKDAA
;
A
#
# COMPACT_ATOMS: atom_id res chain seq x y z
N LYS A 1 7.45 -30.96 -19.48
CA LYS A 1 8.73 -31.38 -18.89
C LYS A 1 9.76 -30.30 -19.24
N TYR A 2 10.43 -29.75 -18.25
CA TYR A 2 11.52 -28.76 -18.48
C TYR A 2 12.80 -29.49 -18.88
N VAL A 3 13.52 -28.90 -19.82
CA VAL A 3 14.81 -29.41 -20.33
C VAL A 3 15.83 -28.27 -20.20
N ALA A 4 17.03 -28.58 -19.73
CA ALA A 4 18.13 -27.63 -19.70
C ALA A 4 18.65 -27.41 -21.13
N CYS A 5 18.73 -26.15 -21.55
CA CYS A 5 19.22 -25.75 -22.86
C CYS A 5 20.35 -24.72 -22.72
N PRO A 6 21.30 -24.68 -23.66
CA PRO A 6 22.29 -23.59 -23.77
C PRO A 6 21.60 -22.23 -24.01
N TRP A 7 22.24 -21.15 -23.55
CA TRP A 7 21.71 -19.80 -23.74
C TRP A 7 21.52 -19.42 -25.20
N ASP A 8 22.45 -19.80 -26.08
CA ASP A 8 22.37 -19.46 -27.53
C ASP A 8 21.11 -20.07 -28.16
N GLU A 9 20.83 -21.34 -27.85
CA GLU A 9 19.62 -22.01 -28.34
C GLU A 9 18.34 -21.31 -27.86
N VAL A 10 18.28 -20.95 -26.55
CA VAL A 10 17.12 -20.26 -25.98
C VAL A 10 16.94 -18.88 -26.58
N LEU A 11 18.02 -18.13 -26.79
CA LEU A 11 17.99 -16.80 -27.38
C LEU A 11 17.53 -16.86 -28.85
N ASP A 12 17.97 -17.82 -29.61
CA ASP A 12 17.54 -18.02 -31.01
C ASP A 12 16.04 -18.38 -31.07
N LEU A 13 15.59 -19.28 -30.24
CA LEU A 13 14.15 -19.63 -30.14
C LEU A 13 13.30 -18.40 -29.78
N LEU A 14 13.74 -17.63 -28.80
CA LEU A 14 13.04 -16.42 -28.37
C LEU A 14 13.04 -15.36 -29.48
N ALA A 15 14.16 -15.11 -30.12
CA ALA A 15 14.28 -14.12 -31.17
C ALA A 15 13.40 -14.47 -32.39
N ASN A 16 13.35 -15.74 -32.76
CA ASN A 16 12.52 -16.22 -33.87
C ASN A 16 11.02 -16.05 -33.55
N GLU A 17 10.59 -16.45 -32.33
CA GLU A 17 9.20 -16.32 -31.94
C GLU A 17 8.77 -14.85 -31.77
N LEU A 18 9.58 -14.02 -31.16
CA LEU A 18 9.31 -12.59 -31.04
C LEU A 18 9.25 -11.91 -32.42
N SER A 19 10.12 -12.30 -33.35
CA SER A 19 10.09 -11.78 -34.73
C SER A 19 8.83 -12.22 -35.44
N ARG A 20 8.40 -13.46 -35.29
CA ARG A 20 7.15 -13.98 -35.85
C ARG A 20 5.95 -13.17 -35.31
N VAL A 21 5.82 -13.04 -34.00
CA VAL A 21 4.72 -12.31 -33.36
C VAL A 21 4.70 -10.86 -33.82
N ARG A 22 5.87 -10.20 -33.90
CA ARG A 22 5.97 -8.83 -34.40
C ARG A 22 5.42 -8.70 -35.81
N THR A 23 5.78 -9.63 -36.69
CA THR A 23 5.43 -9.59 -38.13
C THR A 23 3.96 -9.91 -38.37
N GLU A 24 3.42 -10.92 -37.67
CA GLU A 24 2.07 -11.43 -37.88
C GLU A 24 1.00 -10.64 -37.08
N HIS A 25 1.34 -10.16 -35.89
CA HIS A 25 0.37 -9.63 -34.92
C HIS A 25 0.69 -8.23 -34.40
N GLY A 26 1.93 -7.77 -34.55
CA GLY A 26 2.36 -6.44 -34.10
C GLY A 26 2.57 -6.32 -32.58
N ALA A 27 2.83 -5.10 -32.12
CA ALA A 27 3.14 -4.80 -30.72
C ALA A 27 1.98 -5.05 -29.75
N ALA A 28 0.74 -4.97 -30.22
CA ALA A 28 -0.45 -5.21 -29.41
C ALA A 28 -0.61 -6.67 -28.96
N ALA A 29 0.09 -7.60 -29.56
CA ALA A 29 0.09 -9.00 -29.18
C ALA A 29 1.15 -9.36 -28.13
N VAL A 30 1.97 -8.40 -27.71
CA VAL A 30 3.04 -8.62 -26.73
C VAL A 30 2.71 -7.91 -25.43
N TYR A 31 2.56 -8.67 -24.36
CA TYR A 31 2.44 -8.14 -23.01
C TYR A 31 3.83 -8.02 -22.37
N GLY A 32 4.18 -6.81 -21.94
CA GLY A 32 5.43 -6.52 -21.26
C GLY A 32 5.23 -6.18 -19.80
N GLY A 33 5.49 -7.13 -18.92
CA GLY A 33 5.38 -6.94 -17.50
C GLY A 33 6.52 -7.58 -16.72
N SER A 34 6.90 -6.95 -15.65
CA SER A 34 7.81 -7.50 -14.64
C SER A 34 7.52 -6.80 -13.33
N TYR A 35 7.52 -7.55 -12.26
CA TYR A 35 7.23 -6.96 -10.95
C TYR A 35 8.42 -6.27 -10.30
N GLY A 36 9.64 -6.54 -10.67
CA GLY A 36 10.91 -5.87 -10.37
C GLY A 36 11.01 -5.04 -9.08
N TRP A 37 10.18 -5.32 -8.11
CA TRP A 37 9.89 -4.50 -6.92
C TRP A 37 11.13 -4.22 -6.09
N SER A 38 11.90 -5.26 -5.82
CA SER A 38 13.17 -5.21 -5.10
C SER A 38 14.39 -5.10 -6.02
N SER A 39 14.19 -4.80 -7.29
CA SER A 39 15.29 -4.57 -8.22
C SER A 39 16.00 -3.27 -7.88
N ALA A 40 17.31 -3.32 -7.77
CA ALA A 40 18.15 -2.18 -7.42
C ALA A 40 18.91 -1.64 -8.63
N GLY A 41 18.99 -0.31 -8.73
CA GLY A 41 19.80 0.37 -9.70
C GLY A 41 19.31 0.28 -11.15
N ARG A 42 20.08 0.89 -12.05
CA ARG A 42 19.68 1.07 -13.44
C ARG A 42 19.70 -0.21 -14.27
N PHE A 43 20.69 -1.07 -14.03
CA PHE A 43 20.91 -2.27 -14.84
C PHE A 43 20.20 -3.51 -14.31
N HIS A 44 19.83 -3.50 -13.04
CA HIS A 44 19.15 -4.61 -12.37
C HIS A 44 17.66 -4.37 -12.15
N HIS A 45 17.10 -3.30 -12.71
CA HIS A 45 15.68 -3.02 -12.64
C HIS A 45 14.96 -3.76 -13.77
N ALA A 46 14.48 -4.96 -13.50
CA ALA A 46 13.91 -5.88 -14.49
C ALA A 46 12.78 -5.24 -15.30
N GLN A 47 11.85 -4.54 -14.66
CA GLN A 47 10.74 -3.89 -15.34
C GLN A 47 11.20 -2.85 -16.39
N SER A 48 12.14 -1.97 -16.04
CA SER A 48 12.62 -0.96 -16.98
C SER A 48 13.41 -1.56 -18.14
N GLN A 49 14.13 -2.66 -17.92
CA GLN A 49 14.85 -3.36 -18.97
C GLN A 49 13.90 -4.05 -19.95
N VAL A 50 12.88 -4.72 -19.46
CA VAL A 50 11.84 -5.34 -20.29
C VAL A 50 11.11 -4.28 -21.13
N HIS A 51 10.68 -3.18 -20.49
CA HIS A 51 10.00 -2.09 -21.19
C HIS A 51 10.88 -1.44 -22.25
N ARG A 52 12.16 -1.21 -21.93
CA ARG A 52 13.13 -0.68 -22.88
C ARG A 52 13.32 -1.60 -24.08
N PHE A 53 13.51 -2.89 -23.82
CA PHE A 53 13.67 -3.89 -24.87
C PHE A 53 12.46 -3.91 -25.81
N LEU A 54 11.24 -4.00 -25.26
CA LEU A 54 10.03 -4.09 -26.06
C LEU A 54 9.75 -2.81 -26.86
N ASN A 55 10.02 -1.64 -26.30
CA ASN A 55 9.92 -0.38 -27.04
C ASN A 55 10.90 -0.34 -28.22
N MET A 56 12.12 -0.80 -28.03
CA MET A 56 13.13 -0.82 -29.08
C MET A 56 12.86 -1.90 -30.14
N ALA A 57 12.47 -3.10 -29.70
CA ALA A 57 12.27 -4.24 -30.60
C ALA A 57 10.91 -4.21 -31.32
N PHE A 58 9.87 -3.70 -30.69
CA PHE A 58 8.48 -3.74 -31.22
C PHE A 58 7.88 -2.37 -31.49
N GLY A 59 8.48 -1.29 -31.02
CA GLY A 59 7.88 0.04 -31.06
C GLY A 59 6.77 0.27 -30.04
N GLY A 60 6.56 -0.69 -29.16
CA GLY A 60 5.54 -0.65 -28.10
C GLY A 60 5.19 -2.04 -27.58
N TYR A 61 4.28 -2.10 -26.61
CA TYR A 61 3.81 -3.35 -25.99
C TYR A 61 2.54 -3.04 -25.17
N VAL A 62 1.78 -4.07 -24.81
CA VAL A 62 0.68 -3.97 -23.85
C VAL A 62 1.24 -4.07 -22.44
N ARG A 63 0.84 -3.17 -21.56
CA ARG A 63 1.24 -3.13 -20.14
C ARG A 63 0.06 -3.23 -19.20
N SER A 64 0.32 -3.58 -17.96
CA SER A 64 -0.68 -3.44 -16.90
C SER A 64 -1.08 -1.98 -16.72
N VAL A 65 -2.38 -1.76 -16.57
CA VAL A 65 -2.93 -0.50 -16.09
C VAL A 65 -3.28 -0.70 -14.61
N ASN A 66 -2.63 0.08 -13.75
CA ASN A 66 -2.79 -0.05 -12.30
C ASN A 66 -2.16 -1.33 -11.72
N SER A 67 -2.44 -1.63 -10.45
CA SER A 67 -1.94 -2.77 -9.70
C SER A 67 -3.08 -3.40 -8.92
N TYR A 68 -3.18 -4.71 -8.89
CA TYR A 68 -4.16 -5.41 -8.04
C TYR A 68 -3.95 -5.15 -6.55
N SER A 69 -2.70 -4.92 -6.12
CA SER A 69 -2.38 -4.64 -4.72
C SER A 69 -3.00 -3.34 -4.20
N ALA A 70 -3.16 -2.34 -5.06
CA ALA A 70 -3.67 -1.02 -4.70
C ALA A 70 -4.77 -0.53 -5.66
N GLY A 71 -5.36 -1.41 -6.47
CA GLY A 71 -6.32 -1.05 -7.51
C GLY A 71 -7.54 -0.34 -6.96
N ALA A 72 -8.17 -0.86 -5.90
CA ALA A 72 -9.30 -0.24 -5.25
C ALA A 72 -8.94 1.13 -4.66
N SER A 73 -7.83 1.23 -3.97
CA SER A 73 -7.33 2.49 -3.40
C SER A 73 -7.07 3.53 -4.48
N ALA A 74 -6.44 3.12 -5.59
CA ALA A 74 -6.15 4.03 -6.70
C ALA A 74 -7.41 4.57 -7.39
N VAL A 75 -8.53 3.84 -7.34
CA VAL A 75 -9.83 4.28 -7.87
C VAL A 75 -10.59 5.16 -6.86
N ILE A 76 -10.59 4.81 -5.59
CA ILE A 76 -11.43 5.46 -4.57
C ILE A 76 -10.78 6.71 -3.97
N LEU A 77 -9.48 6.67 -3.67
CA LEU A 77 -8.80 7.78 -2.97
C LEU A 77 -8.84 9.13 -3.71
N PRO A 78 -8.85 9.21 -5.06
CA PRO A 78 -9.08 10.48 -5.75
C PRO A 78 -10.40 11.17 -5.38
N HIS A 79 -11.44 10.39 -5.08
CA HIS A 79 -12.75 10.92 -4.68
C HIS A 79 -12.83 11.33 -3.21
N VAL A 80 -11.96 10.77 -2.36
CA VAL A 80 -11.97 11.01 -0.90
C VAL A 80 -10.91 12.01 -0.48
N MET A 81 -9.71 11.93 -1.06
CA MET A 81 -8.53 12.68 -0.64
C MET A 81 -7.89 13.51 -1.78
N GLY A 82 -8.51 13.55 -2.94
CA GLY A 82 -8.00 14.27 -4.11
C GLY A 82 -6.95 13.52 -4.94
N GLY A 83 -6.34 12.46 -4.42
CA GLY A 83 -5.37 11.67 -5.17
C GLY A 83 -4.81 10.48 -4.38
N TYR A 84 -4.37 9.45 -5.10
CA TYR A 84 -3.68 8.31 -4.51
C TYR A 84 -2.30 8.68 -3.93
N GLU A 85 -1.65 9.68 -4.52
CA GLU A 85 -0.35 10.18 -4.08
C GLU A 85 -0.35 10.69 -2.64
N ALA A 86 -1.49 11.18 -2.15
CA ALA A 86 -1.65 11.65 -0.77
C ALA A 86 -1.28 10.57 0.26
N VAL A 87 -1.54 9.30 -0.06
CA VAL A 87 -1.21 8.15 0.82
C VAL A 87 0.02 7.37 0.38
N SER A 88 0.42 7.45 -0.90
CA SER A 88 1.52 6.63 -1.43
C SER A 88 2.86 7.34 -1.50
N ARG A 89 2.86 8.68 -1.55
CA ARG A 89 4.08 9.47 -1.78
C ARG A 89 4.24 10.68 -0.85
N HIS A 90 3.15 11.29 -0.41
CA HIS A 90 3.16 12.50 0.41
C HIS A 90 2.80 12.22 1.86
N ASN A 91 3.28 11.10 2.36
CA ASN A 91 3.08 10.70 3.75
C ASN A 91 3.94 11.53 4.70
N VAL A 92 3.53 11.56 5.97
CA VAL A 92 4.41 12.01 7.05
C VAL A 92 5.67 11.16 7.09
N THR A 93 6.79 11.77 7.38
CA THR A 93 8.07 11.06 7.50
C THR A 93 8.18 10.34 8.84
N TRP A 94 9.04 9.34 8.92
CA TRP A 94 9.34 8.67 10.18
C TRP A 94 9.94 9.62 11.24
N ASP A 95 10.68 10.64 10.83
CA ASP A 95 11.18 11.68 11.74
C ASP A 95 10.02 12.45 12.37
N GLN A 96 9.02 12.85 11.57
CA GLN A 96 7.81 13.52 12.07
C GLN A 96 7.00 12.60 13.00
N VAL A 97 6.84 11.32 12.65
CA VAL A 97 6.20 10.34 13.54
C VAL A 97 6.95 10.22 14.86
N ALA A 98 8.28 10.10 14.81
CA ALA A 98 9.11 9.99 15.99
C ALA A 98 9.06 11.21 16.90
N GLU A 99 8.84 12.40 16.35
CA GLU A 99 8.88 13.67 17.10
C GLU A 99 7.52 14.14 17.58
N HIS A 100 6.45 13.85 16.84
CA HIS A 100 5.15 14.52 17.05
C HIS A 100 3.96 13.57 17.24
N THR A 101 4.12 12.26 17.06
CA THR A 101 3.00 11.31 17.15
C THR A 101 2.93 10.68 18.53
N ASP A 102 1.79 10.79 19.20
CA ASP A 102 1.56 10.20 20.52
C ASP A 102 0.89 8.82 20.45
N THR A 103 0.12 8.57 19.40
CA THR A 103 -0.57 7.30 19.20
C THR A 103 -0.49 6.85 17.74
N VAL A 104 -0.13 5.59 17.53
CA VAL A 104 -0.11 4.95 16.21
C VAL A 104 -1.09 3.77 16.20
N LEU A 105 -2.03 3.79 15.27
CA LEU A 105 -2.94 2.68 15.00
C LEU A 105 -2.51 2.01 13.69
N ALA A 106 -1.87 0.86 13.78
CA ALA A 106 -1.35 0.13 12.63
C ALA A 106 -2.32 -0.98 12.21
N PHE A 107 -3.25 -0.66 11.33
CA PHE A 107 -4.14 -1.65 10.71
C PHE A 107 -3.38 -2.52 9.71
N GLY A 108 -3.43 -3.83 9.88
CA GLY A 108 -2.66 -4.80 9.11
C GLY A 108 -1.23 -5.01 9.63
N GLY A 109 -0.87 -4.32 10.71
CA GLY A 109 0.45 -4.42 11.32
C GLY A 109 1.50 -3.48 10.71
N MET A 110 2.73 -3.60 11.17
CA MET A 110 3.87 -2.80 10.75
C MET A 110 5.20 -3.55 10.93
N ALA A 111 5.22 -4.80 10.48
CA ALA A 111 6.37 -5.67 10.62
C ALA A 111 7.62 -5.08 9.94
N LEU A 112 8.75 -5.04 10.64
CA LEU A 112 10.01 -4.47 10.14
C LEU A 112 10.52 -5.16 8.87
N LYS A 113 10.25 -6.45 8.69
CA LYS A 113 10.59 -7.17 7.44
C LYS A 113 10.04 -6.51 6.18
N ASN A 114 8.93 -5.77 6.30
CA ASN A 114 8.31 -5.07 5.18
C ASN A 114 9.04 -3.77 4.83
N SER A 115 9.89 -3.27 5.71
CA SER A 115 10.69 -2.05 5.50
C SER A 115 12.09 -2.33 4.95
N ASP A 116 12.48 -3.59 4.82
CA ASP A 116 13.81 -3.96 4.31
C ASP A 116 13.97 -3.64 2.83
N VAL A 117 12.87 -3.57 2.09
CA VAL A 117 12.83 -3.29 0.65
C VAL A 117 11.84 -2.17 0.37
N ALA A 118 12.22 -1.28 -0.54
CA ALA A 118 11.34 -0.26 -1.07
C ALA A 118 11.15 -0.43 -2.58
N SER A 119 10.13 0.18 -3.14
CA SER A 119 9.96 0.25 -4.60
C SER A 119 11.17 0.90 -5.24
N GLY A 120 11.84 0.16 -6.12
CA GLY A 120 13.09 0.57 -6.75
C GLY A 120 14.34 0.05 -6.06
N GLY A 121 14.20 -0.81 -5.03
CA GLY A 121 15.31 -1.57 -4.46
C GLY A 121 15.47 -1.48 -2.96
N ILE A 122 16.53 -0.82 -2.50
CA ILE A 122 16.96 -0.82 -1.11
C ILE A 122 16.20 0.25 -0.31
N SER A 123 15.70 -0.12 0.86
CA SER A 123 15.17 0.80 1.86
C SER A 123 16.28 1.53 2.62
N ARG A 124 15.92 2.60 3.34
CA ARG A 124 16.85 3.33 4.21
C ARG A 124 17.05 2.70 5.58
N HIS A 125 16.25 1.70 5.94
CA HIS A 125 16.27 0.98 7.21
C HIS A 125 16.19 1.89 8.46
N ILE A 126 15.37 2.95 8.37
CA ILE A 126 15.24 3.96 9.44
C ILE A 126 14.09 3.68 10.40
N GLU A 127 13.20 2.77 10.04
CA GLU A 127 11.93 2.51 10.70
C GLU A 127 12.12 2.05 12.15
N ARG A 128 13.06 1.15 12.38
CA ARG A 128 13.39 0.62 13.71
C ARG A 128 13.76 1.74 14.69
N ASP A 129 14.72 2.57 14.29
CA ASP A 129 15.23 3.63 15.14
C ASP A 129 14.15 4.70 15.40
N ALA A 130 13.33 5.00 14.40
CA ALA A 130 12.24 5.95 14.52
C ALA A 130 11.15 5.43 15.48
N MET A 131 10.76 4.16 15.37
CA MET A 131 9.80 3.53 16.30
C MET A 131 10.32 3.55 17.73
N GLN A 132 11.59 3.19 17.94
CA GLN A 132 12.22 3.25 19.26
C GLN A 132 12.29 4.68 19.80
N LYS A 133 12.59 5.66 18.96
CA LYS A 133 12.61 7.08 19.35
C LYS A 133 11.21 7.55 19.78
N ALA A 134 10.19 7.22 19.01
CA ALA A 134 8.80 7.53 19.35
C ALA A 134 8.37 6.85 20.66
N ALA A 135 8.66 5.56 20.83
CA ALA A 135 8.32 4.81 22.04
C ALA A 135 9.01 5.37 23.28
N ARG A 136 10.31 5.74 23.19
CA ARG A 136 11.02 6.41 24.29
C ARG A 136 10.44 7.76 24.68
N ARG A 137 9.82 8.47 23.73
CA ARG A 137 9.10 9.73 23.98
C ARG A 137 7.73 9.50 24.66
N GLY A 138 7.26 8.27 24.67
CA GLY A 138 5.98 7.90 25.27
C GLY A 138 4.87 7.62 24.26
N ALA A 139 5.16 7.58 22.96
CA ALA A 139 4.19 7.20 21.95
C ALA A 139 3.73 5.75 22.14
N ILE A 140 2.43 5.51 22.00
CA ILE A 140 1.82 4.19 22.12
C ILE A 140 1.49 3.64 20.73
N PHE A 141 1.97 2.44 20.45
CA PHE A 141 1.67 1.74 19.21
C PHE A 141 0.63 0.65 19.44
N TYR A 142 -0.40 0.61 18.62
CA TYR A 142 -1.40 -0.45 18.57
C TYR A 142 -1.29 -1.18 17.24
N GLY A 143 -0.86 -2.42 17.27
CA GLY A 143 -0.84 -3.30 16.09
C GLY A 143 -2.16 -4.04 15.96
N ILE A 144 -2.99 -3.63 15.03
CA ILE A 144 -4.31 -4.22 14.76
C ILE A 144 -4.16 -5.21 13.62
N ALA A 145 -3.88 -6.45 13.95
CA ALA A 145 -3.55 -7.49 12.98
C ALA A 145 -3.95 -8.88 13.49
N PRO A 146 -4.25 -9.84 12.60
CA PRO A 146 -4.55 -11.22 13.01
C PRO A 146 -3.34 -11.95 13.59
N LEU A 147 -2.11 -11.56 13.21
CA LEU A 147 -0.88 -12.16 13.68
C LEU A 147 -0.13 -11.19 14.62
N ARG A 148 0.31 -11.72 15.76
CA ARG A 148 1.12 -10.95 16.71
C ARG A 148 2.47 -10.53 16.13
N ASP A 149 3.07 -11.37 15.30
CA ASP A 149 4.39 -11.15 14.70
C ASP A 149 4.41 -9.99 13.68
N ASP A 150 3.23 -9.48 13.29
CA ASP A 150 3.13 -8.27 12.47
C ASP A 150 3.30 -6.98 13.30
N MET A 151 3.44 -7.10 14.62
CA MET A 151 3.78 -5.98 15.50
C MET A 151 5.27 -6.03 15.86
N PRO A 152 6.08 -5.00 15.53
CA PRO A 152 7.49 -5.01 15.86
C PRO A 152 7.72 -4.85 17.36
N GLU A 153 8.59 -5.66 17.93
CA GLU A 153 8.98 -5.59 19.34
C GLU A 153 9.58 -4.24 19.70
N GLU A 154 10.31 -3.64 18.76
CA GLU A 154 10.97 -2.35 18.90
C GLU A 154 10.02 -1.19 19.17
N ALA A 155 8.77 -1.30 18.75
CA ALA A 155 7.74 -0.30 19.04
C ALA A 155 7.22 -0.39 20.50
N GLY A 156 7.50 -1.50 21.21
CA GLY A 156 6.98 -1.73 22.57
C GLY A 156 5.45 -1.68 22.65
N GLY A 157 4.78 -1.97 21.54
CA GLY A 157 3.38 -1.68 21.35
C GLY A 157 2.43 -2.76 21.87
N ARG A 158 1.14 -2.49 21.73
CA ARG A 158 0.04 -3.39 22.11
C ARG A 158 -0.52 -4.06 20.87
N TRP A 159 -0.54 -5.39 20.88
CA TRP A 159 -1.21 -6.14 19.83
C TRP A 159 -2.70 -6.29 20.14
N LEU A 160 -3.53 -5.91 19.18
CA LEU A 160 -4.98 -6.10 19.21
C LEU A 160 -5.34 -7.11 18.11
N PRO A 161 -5.70 -8.34 18.51
CA PRO A 161 -6.11 -9.36 17.54
C PRO A 161 -7.43 -8.96 16.86
N ILE A 162 -7.46 -9.08 15.53
CA ILE A 162 -8.64 -8.80 14.73
C ILE A 162 -8.94 -9.97 13.80
N ARG A 163 -10.21 -10.23 13.52
CA ARG A 163 -10.61 -11.18 12.48
C ARG A 163 -10.33 -10.58 11.12
N VAL A 164 -9.76 -11.38 10.22
CA VAL A 164 -9.51 -10.96 8.84
C VAL A 164 -10.80 -10.43 8.18
N GLY A 165 -10.69 -9.26 7.54
CA GLY A 165 -11.81 -8.62 6.85
C GLY A 165 -12.75 -7.80 7.73
N THR A 166 -12.40 -7.53 9.01
CA THR A 166 -13.22 -6.72 9.92
C THR A 166 -12.60 -5.36 10.27
N ASP A 167 -11.57 -4.94 9.57
CA ASP A 167 -10.88 -3.65 9.79
C ASP A 167 -11.84 -2.47 9.68
N VAL A 168 -12.67 -2.45 8.64
CA VAL A 168 -13.65 -1.38 8.44
C VAL A 168 -14.68 -1.33 9.56
N ALA A 169 -15.12 -2.49 10.07
CA ALA A 169 -16.04 -2.54 11.18
C ALA A 169 -15.43 -1.91 12.44
N LEU A 170 -14.17 -2.23 12.75
CA LEU A 170 -13.46 -1.61 13.87
C LEU A 170 -13.25 -0.11 13.67
N MET A 171 -12.90 0.33 12.45
CA MET A 171 -12.76 1.76 12.15
C MET A 171 -14.06 2.52 12.34
N LEU A 172 -15.20 1.94 11.91
CA LEU A 172 -16.52 2.54 12.12
C LEU A 172 -16.92 2.53 13.60
N ALA A 173 -16.61 1.47 14.36
CA ALA A 173 -16.86 1.41 15.79
C ALA A 173 -16.07 2.49 16.56
N LEU A 174 -14.79 2.69 16.21
CA LEU A 174 -13.97 3.77 16.78
C LEU A 174 -14.58 5.15 16.47
N ALA A 175 -14.96 5.38 15.21
CA ALA A 175 -15.58 6.64 14.79
C ALA A 175 -16.92 6.87 15.51
N HIS A 176 -17.76 5.84 15.66
CA HIS A 176 -19.00 5.89 16.41
C HIS A 176 -18.76 6.26 17.89
N THR A 177 -17.80 5.61 18.54
CA THR A 177 -17.44 5.90 19.92
C THR A 177 -16.97 7.34 20.10
N LEU A 178 -16.07 7.81 19.26
CA LEU A 178 -15.60 9.20 19.28
C LEU A 178 -16.74 10.19 19.17
N LEU A 179 -17.72 9.89 18.31
CA LEU A 179 -18.88 10.75 18.08
C LEU A 179 -19.83 10.75 19.28
N VAL A 180 -20.24 9.57 19.76
CA VAL A 180 -21.24 9.42 20.82
C VAL A 180 -20.73 9.91 22.17
N GLU A 181 -19.44 9.69 22.46
CA GLU A 181 -18.79 10.14 23.68
C GLU A 181 -18.26 11.58 23.61
N ASN A 182 -18.48 12.27 22.46
CA ASN A 182 -18.03 13.65 22.22
C ASN A 182 -16.50 13.81 22.39
N LEU A 183 -15.72 12.84 21.90
CA LEU A 183 -14.26 12.81 21.98
C LEU A 183 -13.58 13.33 20.70
N TRP A 184 -14.33 13.89 19.76
CA TRP A 184 -13.83 14.40 18.48
C TRP A 184 -13.61 15.93 18.52
N ASP A 185 -12.66 16.41 17.72
CA ASP A 185 -12.38 17.83 17.59
C ASP A 185 -13.27 18.46 16.51
N SER A 186 -14.32 19.15 16.95
CA SER A 186 -15.27 19.82 16.07
C SER A 186 -14.65 20.96 15.24
N ALA A 187 -13.65 21.65 15.79
CA ALA A 187 -12.97 22.72 15.06
C ALA A 187 -12.08 22.17 13.95
N PHE A 188 -11.39 21.07 14.23
CA PHE A 188 -10.62 20.34 13.20
C PHE A 188 -11.54 19.83 12.09
N VAL A 189 -12.62 19.14 12.44
CA VAL A 189 -13.57 18.61 11.47
C VAL A 189 -14.18 19.70 10.60
N ALA A 190 -14.62 20.80 11.19
CA ALA A 190 -15.19 21.95 10.45
C ALA A 190 -14.19 22.57 9.47
N ARG A 191 -12.88 22.54 9.81
CA ARG A 191 -11.84 23.15 9.00
C ARG A 191 -11.30 22.24 7.88
N TYR A 192 -11.21 20.94 8.15
CA TYR A 192 -10.44 20.02 7.29
C TYR A 192 -11.25 18.89 6.69
N CYS A 193 -12.51 18.70 7.11
CA CYS A 193 -13.34 17.61 6.63
C CYS A 193 -14.55 18.15 5.85
N THR A 194 -14.96 17.41 4.83
CA THR A 194 -16.18 17.71 4.05
C THR A 194 -17.11 16.51 4.12
N GLY A 195 -18.42 16.75 4.26
CA GLY A 195 -19.43 15.69 4.30
C GLY A 195 -19.56 14.98 5.66
N PHE A 196 -19.04 15.60 6.72
CA PHE A 196 -19.12 15.03 8.06
C PHE A 196 -20.57 14.78 8.51
N GLU A 197 -21.50 15.68 8.19
CA GLU A 197 -22.91 15.56 8.55
C GLU A 197 -23.60 14.34 7.91
N ILE A 198 -23.13 13.94 6.72
CA ILE A 198 -23.62 12.72 6.05
C ILE A 198 -23.06 11.49 6.77
N PHE A 199 -21.76 11.54 7.09
CA PHE A 199 -21.10 10.45 7.81
C PHE A 199 -21.63 10.27 9.23
N GLU A 200 -21.93 11.36 9.95
CA GLU A 200 -22.55 11.34 11.25
C GLU A 200 -23.93 10.63 11.21
N ARG A 201 -24.81 11.02 10.28
CA ARG A 201 -26.12 10.38 10.14
C ARG A 201 -26.01 8.89 9.83
N TYR A 202 -25.04 8.52 8.98
CA TYR A 202 -24.77 7.12 8.69
C TYR A 202 -24.30 6.36 9.94
N LEU A 203 -23.35 6.90 10.70
CA LEU A 203 -22.83 6.27 11.92
C LEU A 203 -23.92 6.08 12.99
N LEU A 204 -24.85 7.02 13.09
CA LEU A 204 -25.96 6.96 14.06
C LEU A 204 -27.18 6.20 13.55
N GLY A 205 -27.12 5.57 12.37
CA GLY A 205 -28.22 4.81 11.80
C GLY A 205 -29.42 5.64 11.37
N ARG A 206 -29.26 6.96 11.21
CA ARG A 206 -30.34 7.87 10.84
C ARG A 206 -30.72 7.80 9.36
N ASP A 207 -29.77 7.44 8.48
CA ASP A 207 -29.99 7.37 7.05
C ASP A 207 -30.57 6.02 6.60
N ASP A 208 -30.20 4.93 7.24
CA ASP A 208 -30.64 3.58 6.88
C ASP A 208 -31.60 2.96 7.91
N HIS A 209 -31.97 3.73 8.94
CA HIS A 209 -32.87 3.34 10.02
C HIS A 209 -32.47 2.03 10.75
N LYS A 210 -31.19 1.71 10.76
CA LYS A 210 -30.64 0.55 11.45
C LYS A 210 -30.00 0.98 12.76
N PRO A 211 -30.33 0.33 13.87
CA PRO A 211 -29.61 0.55 15.13
C PRO A 211 -28.11 0.27 14.90
N LYS A 212 -27.28 1.18 15.37
CA LYS A 212 -25.82 1.04 15.30
C LYS A 212 -25.24 1.32 16.67
N ASP A 213 -24.27 0.53 17.02
CA ASP A 213 -23.48 0.66 18.24
C ASP A 213 -22.01 0.36 17.92
N ALA A 214 -21.15 0.41 18.91
CA ALA A 214 -19.74 0.13 18.77
C ALA A 214 -19.35 -1.35 19.02
N ALA A 215 -20.34 -2.23 19.22
CA ALA A 215 -20.12 -3.64 19.52
C ALA A 215 -20.06 -4.53 18.26
#